data_ce310689509473fde11b3e6fe8b5eb86
#
_entry.id   ce310689509473fde11b3e6fe8b5eb86
#
_cell.length_a   1.000
_cell.length_b   1.000
_cell.length_c   1.000
_cell.angle_alpha   90.00
_cell.angle_beta   90.00
_cell.angle_gamma   90.00
#
_symmetry.space_group_name_H-M   'P 1'
#
loop_
_entity.id
_entity.type
_entity.pdbx_description
1 polymer ?
#
loop_
_entity_poly.entity_id
_entity_poly.type
_entity_poly.pdbx_seq_one_letter_code
_entity_poly.pdbx_strand_id
1 'polypeptide(L)'
;MNYHHYYQRDPIKNYFPLPNEIFSLGLSFGEIAVYAYLMYCEDRQTYQCYPSYKTIGEAIDMSRNTVAKYVKDLEGKQFITIEPTRIHTKNGRVRNGNLRYTIRPIEDAIHYFHERQGLRH
;
A
#
# COMPACT_ATOMS: atom_id res chain seq x y z
N MET A 1 -1.96 14.88 -36.65
CA MET A 1 -1.97 15.01 -35.20
C MET A 1 -0.69 14.46 -34.59
N ASN A 2 -0.18 15.16 -33.63
CA ASN A 2 1.06 14.72 -32.98
C ASN A 2 0.75 14.15 -31.62
N TYR A 3 0.91 12.84 -31.49
CA TYR A 3 0.69 12.15 -30.21
C TYR A 3 1.93 12.10 -29.37
N HIS A 4 3.05 12.50 -29.88
CA HIS A 4 4.35 12.14 -29.27
C HIS A 4 4.48 12.66 -27.85
N HIS A 5 3.96 13.84 -27.57
CA HIS A 5 4.06 14.37 -26.22
C HIS A 5 3.21 13.62 -25.20
N TYR A 6 2.23 12.83 -25.62
CA TYR A 6 1.49 11.94 -24.73
C TYR A 6 2.33 10.73 -24.35
N TYR A 7 3.27 10.38 -25.18
CA TYR A 7 4.10 9.19 -24.98
C TYR A 7 5.51 9.54 -24.54
N GLN A 8 5.83 10.82 -24.45
CA GLN A 8 7.12 11.27 -23.96
C GLN A 8 7.11 11.27 -22.43
N ARG A 9 6.91 10.10 -21.87
CA ARG A 9 6.89 9.92 -20.44
C ARG A 9 8.29 9.59 -19.96
N ASP A 10 8.63 10.13 -18.81
CA ASP A 10 9.87 9.78 -18.15
C ASP A 10 9.56 8.65 -17.16
N PRO A 11 9.90 7.40 -17.48
CA PRO A 11 9.60 6.27 -16.61
C PRO A 11 10.33 6.32 -15.28
N ILE A 12 11.38 7.12 -15.18
CA ILE A 12 12.13 7.27 -13.94
C ILE A 12 11.44 8.25 -13.00
N LYS A 13 10.93 9.36 -13.55
CA LYS A 13 10.39 10.47 -12.77
C LYS A 13 8.89 10.38 -12.55
N ASN A 14 8.15 9.85 -13.54
CA ASN A 14 6.70 9.96 -13.59
C ASN A 14 5.97 8.64 -13.35
N TYR A 15 6.69 7.61 -13.02
CA TYR A 15 6.11 6.29 -12.83
C TYR A 15 6.64 5.63 -11.58
N PHE A 16 5.82 4.76 -11.03
CA PHE A 16 6.28 3.78 -10.06
C PHE A 16 5.74 2.42 -10.49
N PRO A 17 6.46 1.33 -10.24
CA PRO A 17 6.01 0.01 -10.66
C PRO A 17 4.97 -0.57 -9.70
N LEU A 18 3.98 -1.25 -10.27
CA LEU A 18 3.07 -2.10 -9.53
C LEU A 18 3.27 -3.53 -9.99
N PRO A 19 3.16 -4.51 -9.09
CA PRO A 19 3.23 -5.92 -9.51
C PRO A 19 2.12 -6.25 -10.50
N ASN A 20 2.44 -6.98 -11.55
CA ASN A 20 1.45 -7.39 -12.55
C ASN A 20 0.35 -8.24 -11.93
N GLU A 21 0.69 -9.01 -10.90
CA GLU A 21 -0.21 -9.96 -10.25
C GLU A 21 -1.33 -9.29 -9.47
N ILE A 22 -1.26 -7.97 -9.25
CA ILE A 22 -2.23 -7.25 -8.42
C ILE A 22 -3.68 -7.47 -8.87
N PHE A 23 -3.89 -7.72 -10.17
CA PHE A 23 -5.23 -7.88 -10.71
C PHE A 23 -5.75 -9.32 -10.66
N SER A 24 -4.93 -10.26 -10.24
CA SER A 24 -5.30 -11.68 -10.22
C SER A 24 -5.27 -12.30 -8.82
N LEU A 25 -5.12 -11.50 -7.78
CA LEU A 25 -4.99 -12.00 -6.42
C LEU A 25 -6.21 -11.72 -5.54
N GLY A 26 -7.36 -11.47 -6.15
CA GLY A 26 -8.61 -11.33 -5.41
C GLY A 26 -8.78 -10.03 -4.65
N LEU A 27 -8.09 -8.97 -5.06
CA LEU A 27 -8.26 -7.67 -4.42
C LEU A 27 -9.48 -6.95 -4.96
N SER A 28 -10.21 -6.26 -4.08
CA SER A 28 -11.24 -5.31 -4.48
C SER A 28 -10.59 -4.05 -5.05
N PHE A 29 -11.39 -3.22 -5.74
CA PHE A 29 -10.87 -1.97 -6.28
C PHE A 29 -10.32 -1.05 -5.18
N GLY A 30 -10.96 -1.03 -4.01
CA GLY A 30 -10.50 -0.22 -2.89
C GLY A 30 -9.17 -0.71 -2.32
N GLU A 31 -9.01 -2.03 -2.23
CA GLU A 31 -7.73 -2.61 -1.80
C GLU A 31 -6.62 -2.28 -2.80
N ILE A 32 -6.92 -2.36 -4.09
CA ILE A 32 -5.94 -2.00 -5.13
C ILE A 32 -5.55 -0.53 -5.01
N ALA A 33 -6.52 0.36 -4.81
CA ALA A 33 -6.24 1.78 -4.68
C ALA A 33 -5.35 2.09 -3.47
N VAL A 34 -5.66 1.50 -2.33
CA VAL A 34 -4.85 1.68 -1.11
C VAL A 34 -3.44 1.13 -1.31
N TYR A 35 -3.34 -0.08 -1.84
CA TYR A 35 -2.05 -0.71 -2.09
C TYR A 35 -1.20 0.14 -3.06
N ALA A 36 -1.81 0.60 -4.15
CA ALA A 36 -1.11 1.43 -5.13
C ALA A 36 -0.58 2.72 -4.49
N TYR A 37 -1.39 3.35 -3.63
CA TYR A 37 -0.95 4.57 -2.96
C TYR A 37 0.21 4.28 -1.99
N LEU A 38 0.17 3.18 -1.25
CA LEU A 38 1.27 2.79 -0.37
C LEU A 38 2.54 2.52 -1.17
N MET A 39 2.42 1.85 -2.32
CA MET A 39 3.56 1.62 -3.22
C MET A 39 4.14 2.94 -3.74
N TYR A 40 3.26 3.90 -4.04
CA TYR A 40 3.69 5.23 -4.45
C TYR A 40 4.46 5.94 -3.34
N CYS A 41 4.05 5.77 -2.09
CA CYS A 41 4.67 6.44 -0.94
C CYS A 41 5.93 5.77 -0.43
N GLU A 42 6.18 4.51 -0.79
CA GLU A 42 7.26 3.75 -0.15
C GLU A 42 8.64 4.30 -0.47
N ASP A 43 9.51 4.22 0.53
CA ASP A 43 10.94 4.42 0.34
C ASP A 43 11.48 3.18 -0.37
N ARG A 44 12.16 3.37 -1.51
CA ARG A 44 12.66 2.27 -2.33
C ARG A 44 13.74 1.45 -1.66
N GLN A 45 14.40 1.99 -0.66
CA GLN A 45 15.46 1.28 0.05
C GLN A 45 14.92 0.46 1.20
N THR A 46 13.89 0.95 1.89
CA THR A 46 13.35 0.29 3.07
C THR A 46 12.03 -0.42 2.82
N TYR A 47 11.36 -0.11 1.70
CA TYR A 47 10.02 -0.58 1.36
C TYR A 47 8.96 -0.16 2.39
N GLN A 48 9.22 0.97 3.07
CA GLN A 48 8.36 1.45 4.15
C GLN A 48 7.82 2.84 3.87
N CYS A 49 6.65 3.13 4.42
CA CYS A 49 6.05 4.45 4.38
C CYS A 49 5.16 4.67 5.61
N TYR A 50 4.79 5.92 5.84
CA TYR A 50 4.11 6.32 7.08
C TYR A 50 2.90 7.24 6.86
N PRO A 51 2.15 7.14 5.75
CA PRO A 51 1.01 8.05 5.56
C PRO A 51 -0.09 7.78 6.59
N SER A 52 -0.74 8.83 7.07
CA SER A 52 -1.91 8.68 7.94
C SER A 52 -3.11 8.19 7.13
N TYR A 53 -4.11 7.64 7.82
CA TYR A 53 -5.36 7.26 7.15
C TYR A 53 -6.01 8.47 6.47
N LYS A 54 -5.89 9.64 7.09
CA LYS A 54 -6.40 10.87 6.49
C LYS A 54 -5.70 11.18 5.18
N THR A 55 -4.37 11.09 5.16
CA THR A 55 -3.57 11.36 3.95
C THR A 55 -3.93 10.38 2.84
N ILE A 56 -4.02 9.09 3.17
CA ILE A 56 -4.42 8.07 2.19
C ILE A 56 -5.81 8.38 1.66
N GLY A 57 -6.77 8.64 2.56
CA GLY A 57 -8.15 8.90 2.17
C GLY A 57 -8.31 10.13 1.29
N GLU A 58 -7.56 11.18 1.57
CA GLU A 58 -7.58 12.38 0.72
C GLU A 58 -7.01 12.11 -0.67
N ALA A 59 -6.00 11.25 -0.75
CA ALA A 59 -5.36 10.94 -2.04
C ALA A 59 -6.25 10.11 -2.95
N ILE A 60 -7.06 9.20 -2.39
CA ILE A 60 -7.84 8.24 -3.17
C ILE A 60 -9.36 8.37 -2.95
N ASP A 61 -9.78 9.47 -2.31
CA ASP A 61 -11.18 9.81 -2.09
C ASP A 61 -11.94 8.74 -1.29
N MET A 62 -11.41 8.44 -0.11
CA MET A 62 -12.01 7.49 0.83
C MET A 62 -12.06 8.09 2.22
N SER A 63 -13.04 7.68 3.02
CA SER A 63 -13.07 8.02 4.44
C SER A 63 -11.95 7.28 5.19
N ARG A 64 -11.58 7.81 6.35
CA ARG A 64 -10.57 7.16 7.21
C ARG A 64 -10.98 5.75 7.61
N ASN A 65 -12.26 5.54 7.91
CA ASN A 65 -12.74 4.22 8.30
C ASN A 65 -12.63 3.22 7.15
N THR A 66 -12.93 3.66 5.94
CA THR A 66 -12.79 2.82 4.74
C THR A 66 -11.33 2.47 4.49
N VAL A 67 -10.43 3.46 4.61
CA VAL A 67 -8.98 3.22 4.48
C VAL A 67 -8.53 2.19 5.53
N ALA A 68 -8.94 2.36 6.78
CA ALA A 68 -8.56 1.43 7.86
C ALA A 68 -8.98 0.00 7.53
N LYS A 69 -10.18 -0.17 6.98
CA LYS A 69 -10.68 -1.49 6.58
C LYS A 69 -9.78 -2.11 5.51
N TYR A 70 -9.50 -1.37 4.44
CA TYR A 70 -8.70 -1.90 3.34
C TYR A 70 -7.25 -2.16 3.74
N VAL A 71 -6.70 -1.32 4.61
CA VAL A 71 -5.35 -1.53 5.14
C VAL A 71 -5.29 -2.88 5.89
N LYS A 72 -6.28 -3.17 6.72
CA LYS A 72 -6.33 -4.45 7.45
C LYS A 72 -6.56 -5.63 6.52
N ASP A 73 -7.38 -5.45 5.48
CA ASP A 73 -7.59 -6.49 4.48
C ASP A 73 -6.29 -6.82 3.76
N LEU A 74 -5.51 -5.79 3.38
CA LEU A 74 -4.22 -5.98 2.72
C LEU A 74 -3.22 -6.69 3.64
N GLU A 75 -3.22 -6.34 4.91
CA GLU A 75 -2.36 -7.03 5.89
C GLU A 75 -2.75 -8.49 5.98
N GLY A 76 -4.04 -8.79 6.10
CA GLY A 76 -4.53 -10.16 6.17
C GLY A 76 -4.22 -10.98 4.94
N LYS A 77 -4.15 -10.36 3.78
CA LYS A 77 -3.83 -11.02 2.50
C LYS A 77 -2.33 -11.06 2.21
N GLN A 78 -1.50 -10.61 3.14
CA GLN A 78 -0.05 -10.70 3.09
C GLN A 78 0.61 -9.75 2.08
N PHE A 79 -0.05 -8.66 1.74
CA PHE A 79 0.54 -7.63 0.87
C PHE A 79 1.43 -6.67 1.65
N ILE A 80 1.10 -6.41 2.90
CA ILE A 80 1.81 -5.43 3.73
C ILE A 80 1.89 -5.94 5.17
N THR A 81 2.82 -5.36 5.93
CA THR A 81 2.78 -5.42 7.39
C THR A 81 2.52 -4.02 7.93
N ILE A 82 1.90 -3.96 9.09
CA ILE A 82 1.55 -2.71 9.76
C ILE A 82 2.14 -2.75 11.15
N GLU A 83 2.88 -1.70 11.50
CA GLU A 83 3.51 -1.61 12.81
C GLU A 83 3.21 -0.25 13.43
N PRO A 84 2.91 -0.20 14.73
CA PRO A 84 2.77 1.09 15.41
C PRO A 84 4.12 1.78 15.53
N THR A 85 4.10 3.11 15.53
CA THR A 85 5.29 3.90 15.81
C THR A 85 5.04 4.74 17.05
N ARG A 86 6.12 5.16 17.70
CA ARG A 86 6.05 5.99 18.88
C ARG A 86 6.90 7.23 18.70
N ILE A 87 6.38 8.36 19.17
CA ILE A 87 7.08 9.63 19.11
C ILE A 87 7.44 10.01 20.53
N HIS A 88 8.73 10.30 20.77
CA HIS A 88 9.22 10.81 22.03
C HIS A 88 9.22 12.35 21.96
N THR A 89 8.49 12.98 22.85
CA THR A 89 8.44 14.43 22.91
C THR A 89 9.56 14.97 23.78
N LYS A 90 9.83 16.28 23.69
CA LYS A 90 10.85 16.95 24.51
C LYS A 90 10.60 16.84 26.01
N ASN A 91 9.35 16.61 26.41
CA ASN A 91 8.97 16.50 27.81
C ASN A 91 9.06 15.06 28.34
N GLY A 92 9.69 14.16 27.62
CA GLY A 92 9.81 12.77 28.00
C GLY A 92 8.54 11.95 27.82
N ARG A 93 7.50 12.52 27.25
CA ARG A 93 6.26 11.80 26.98
C ARG A 93 6.39 10.97 25.72
N VAL A 94 5.69 9.85 25.69
CA VAL A 94 5.61 8.99 24.50
C VAL A 94 4.18 9.03 23.99
N ARG A 95 4.01 9.25 22.70
CA ARG A 95 2.69 9.18 22.07
C ARG A 95 2.79 8.40 20.77
N ASN A 96 1.63 7.93 20.30
CA ASN A 96 1.57 7.18 19.05
C ASN A 96 1.86 8.10 17.87
N GLY A 97 2.71 7.62 16.96
CA GLY A 97 2.89 8.25 15.67
C GLY A 97 2.00 7.59 14.62
N ASN A 98 2.22 7.94 13.37
CA ASN A 98 1.55 7.25 12.26
C ASN A 98 2.00 5.80 12.20
N LEU A 99 1.16 4.95 11.65
CA LEU A 99 1.52 3.54 11.43
C LEU A 99 2.64 3.46 10.40
N ARG A 100 3.50 2.49 10.57
CA ARG A 100 4.53 2.15 9.60
C ARG A 100 4.03 1.00 8.75
N TYR A 101 4.00 1.20 7.45
CA TYR A 101 3.62 0.18 6.49
C TYR A 101 4.85 -0.34 5.80
N THR A 102 5.01 -1.64 5.76
CA THR A 102 6.08 -2.28 4.99
C THR A 102 5.43 -3.07 3.86
N ILE A 103 5.85 -2.79 2.63
CA ILE A 103 5.38 -3.55 1.46
C ILE A 103 6.12 -4.88 1.46
N ARG A 104 5.38 -5.97 1.48
CA ARG A 104 5.94 -7.31 1.47
C ARG A 104 6.27 -7.75 0.04
N PRO A 105 7.20 -8.70 -0.11
CA PRO A 105 7.40 -9.31 -1.44
C PRO A 105 6.08 -9.86 -1.96
N ILE A 106 5.81 -9.64 -3.24
CA ILE A 106 4.52 -10.06 -3.83
C ILE A 106 4.33 -11.58 -3.75
N GLU A 107 5.42 -12.33 -3.69
CA GLU A 107 5.38 -13.78 -3.53
C GLU A 107 4.61 -14.20 -2.28
N ASP A 108 4.67 -13.42 -1.22
CA ASP A 108 3.94 -13.73 0.01
C ASP A 108 2.43 -13.68 -0.21
N ALA A 109 1.97 -12.68 -0.94
CA ALA A 109 0.54 -12.53 -1.27
C ALA A 109 0.10 -13.62 -2.24
N ILE A 110 0.94 -13.95 -3.21
CA ILE A 110 0.66 -15.03 -4.18
C ILE A 110 0.50 -16.35 -3.44
N HIS A 111 1.43 -16.65 -2.55
CA HIS A 111 1.42 -17.89 -1.78
C HIS A 111 0.16 -17.97 -0.89
N TYR A 112 -0.17 -16.90 -0.20
CA TYR A 112 -1.35 -16.84 0.62
C TYR A 112 -2.62 -17.06 -0.21
N PHE A 113 -2.73 -16.41 -1.36
CA PHE A 113 -3.89 -16.55 -2.24
C PHE A 113 -4.08 -18.01 -2.69
N HIS A 114 -3.00 -18.67 -3.12
CA HIS A 114 -3.06 -20.05 -3.58
C HIS A 114 -3.39 -21.01 -2.46
N GLU A 115 -2.87 -20.80 -1.26
CA GLU A 115 -3.23 -21.61 -0.10
C GLU A 115 -4.73 -21.49 0.19
N ARG A 116 -5.28 -20.28 0.15
CA ARG A 116 -6.70 -20.07 0.40
C ARG A 116 -7.56 -20.72 -0.67
N GLN A 117 -7.12 -20.70 -1.93
CA GLN A 117 -7.83 -21.39 -3.01
C GLN A 117 -7.82 -22.90 -2.79
N GLY A 118 -6.70 -23.46 -2.36
CA GLY A 118 -6.60 -24.88 -2.05
C GLY A 118 -7.51 -25.32 -0.92
N LEU A 119 -7.70 -24.48 0.08
CA LEU A 119 -8.55 -24.77 1.23
C LEU A 119 -10.05 -24.79 0.91
N ARG A 120 -10.45 -24.28 -0.26
CA ARG A 120 -11.85 -24.27 -0.69
C ARG A 120 -12.30 -25.59 -1.32
N HIS A 121 -11.38 -26.48 -1.54
CA HIS A 121 -11.68 -27.80 -2.09
C HIS A 121 -11.82 -28.85 -0.95
#